data_48eeee5eaa6af3f1dde761aee730df74
#
_entry.id   48eeee5eaa6af3f1dde761aee730df74
#
_cell.length_a   1.000
_cell.length_b   1.000
_cell.length_c   1.000
_cell.angle_alpha   90.00
_cell.angle_beta   90.00
_cell.angle_gamma   90.00
#
_symmetry.space_group_name_H-M   'P 1'
#
loop_
_entity.id
_entity.type
_entity.pdbx_description
1 polymer ?
#
loop_
_entity_poly.entity_id
_entity_poly.type
_entity_poly.pdbx_seq_one_letter_code
_entity_poly.pdbx_strand_id
1 'polypeptide(L)' 'MFTEERQSAIEKCLRENGKVKVKELSEMFQVTEDCIRKDLKILENAGKLKRTYGGAIL' A
#
# COMPACT_ATOMS: atom_id res chain seq x y z
N MET A 1 6.65 4.65 12.44
CA MET A 1 7.04 3.63 11.44
C MET A 1 7.71 4.33 10.25
N PHE A 2 8.84 3.83 9.83
CA PHE A 2 9.53 4.40 8.68
C PHE A 2 8.84 3.99 7.37
N THR A 3 9.02 4.84 6.35
CA THR A 3 8.39 4.62 5.04
C THR A 3 8.71 3.23 4.46
N GLU A 4 9.96 2.81 4.54
CA GLU A 4 10.37 1.52 4.00
C GLU A 4 9.71 0.35 4.73
N GLU A 5 9.58 0.46 6.04
CA GLU A 5 8.88 -0.57 6.83
C GLU A 5 7.41 -0.62 6.45
N ARG A 6 6.80 0.54 6.26
CA ARG A 6 5.40 0.61 5.86
C ARG A 6 5.20 -0.01 4.49
N GLN A 7 6.07 0.31 3.54
CA GLN A 7 5.99 -0.25 2.19
C GLN A 7 6.17 -1.77 2.20
N SER A 8 7.10 -2.28 3.01
CA SER A 8 7.29 -3.73 3.16
C SER A 8 6.05 -4.39 3.76
N ALA A 9 5.42 -3.75 4.73
CA ALA A 9 4.20 -4.26 5.34
C ALA A 9 3.04 -4.27 4.34
N ILE A 10 2.94 -3.24 3.49
CA ILE A 10 1.93 -3.19 2.42
C ILE A 10 2.13 -4.36 1.46
N GLU A 11 3.38 -4.59 1.04
CA GLU A 11 3.68 -5.71 0.14
C GLU A 11 3.29 -7.06 0.76
N LYS A 12 3.56 -7.22 2.05
CA LYS A 12 3.20 -8.44 2.76
C LYS A 12 1.69 -8.65 2.77
N CYS A 13 0.93 -7.60 3.10
CA CYS A 13 -0.53 -7.66 3.09
C CYS A 13 -1.04 -8.03 1.69
N LEU A 14 -0.42 -7.46 0.68
CA LEU A 14 -0.81 -7.71 -0.71
C LEU A 14 -0.57 -9.17 -1.09
N ARG A 15 0.59 -9.72 -0.70
CA ARG A 15 0.89 -11.13 -0.98
C ARG A 15 -0.07 -12.06 -0.25
N GLU A 16 -0.45 -11.73 0.97
CA GLU A 16 -1.33 -12.58 1.77
C GLU A 16 -2.78 -12.52 1.32
N ASN A 17 -3.25 -11.35 0.89
CA ASN A 17 -4.67 -11.14 0.60
C ASN A 17 -4.97 -10.92 -0.87
N GLY A 18 -3.97 -10.70 -1.70
CA GLY A 18 -4.14 -10.45 -3.14
C GLY A 18 -4.54 -9.03 -3.48
N LYS A 19 -5.00 -8.26 -2.51
CA LYS A 19 -5.39 -6.85 -2.71
C LYS A 19 -5.32 -6.11 -1.38
N VAL A 20 -5.24 -4.78 -1.48
CA VAL A 20 -5.25 -3.90 -0.31
C VAL A 20 -6.12 -2.69 -0.62
N LYS A 21 -6.66 -2.05 0.42
CA LYS A 21 -7.47 -0.83 0.29
C LYS A 21 -6.77 0.32 1.00
N VAL A 22 -6.75 1.48 0.35
CA VAL A 22 -6.12 2.69 0.89
C VAL A 22 -6.68 3.03 2.26
N LYS A 23 -8.00 3.01 2.41
CA LYS A 23 -8.64 3.36 3.68
C LYS A 23 -8.19 2.43 4.80
N GLU A 24 -8.16 1.13 4.54
CA GLU A 24 -7.75 0.15 5.54
C GLU A 24 -6.30 0.33 5.94
N LEU A 25 -5.43 0.56 4.94
CA LEU A 25 -4.01 0.76 5.21
C LEU A 25 -3.76 2.04 6.00
N SER A 26 -4.49 3.12 5.68
CA SER A 26 -4.33 4.38 6.39
C SER A 26 -4.71 4.23 7.87
N GLU A 27 -5.77 3.49 8.14
CA GLU A 27 -6.19 3.22 9.51
C GLU A 27 -5.21 2.30 10.24
N MET A 28 -4.74 1.26 9.55
CA MET A 28 -3.81 0.30 10.13
C MET A 28 -2.49 0.96 10.53
N PHE A 29 -1.96 1.82 9.69
CA PHE A 29 -0.67 2.47 9.92
C PHE A 29 -0.79 3.85 10.56
N GLN A 30 -2.02 4.33 10.79
CA GLN A 30 -2.30 5.64 11.39
C GLN A 30 -1.60 6.77 10.62
N VAL A 31 -1.76 6.74 9.32
CA VAL A 31 -1.28 7.78 8.41
C VAL A 31 -2.45 8.21 7.51
N THR A 32 -2.26 9.32 6.79
CA THR A 32 -3.31 9.80 5.88
C THR A 32 -3.44 8.88 4.67
N GLU A 33 -4.61 8.93 4.02
CA GLU A 33 -4.81 8.19 2.77
C GLU A 33 -3.86 8.66 1.68
N ASP A 34 -3.57 9.97 1.64
CA ASP A 34 -2.61 10.50 0.68
C ASP A 34 -1.23 9.88 0.86
N CYS A 35 -0.82 9.66 2.09
CA CYS A 35 0.44 9.01 2.40
C CYS A 35 0.48 7.59 1.81
N ILE A 36 -0.63 6.85 1.99
CA ILE A 36 -0.75 5.51 1.44
C ILE A 36 -0.73 5.54 -0.09
N ARG A 37 -1.44 6.48 -0.70
CA ARG A 37 -1.47 6.61 -2.17
C ARG A 37 -0.07 6.84 -2.72
N LYS A 38 0.74 7.65 -2.05
CA LYS A 38 2.13 7.87 -2.45
C LYS A 38 2.96 6.60 -2.36
N ASP A 39 2.78 5.85 -1.27
CA ASP A 39 3.48 4.57 -1.10
C ASP A 39 3.10 3.59 -2.20
N LEU A 40 1.82 3.50 -2.52
CA LEU A 40 1.35 2.60 -3.58
C LEU A 40 1.90 3.01 -4.93
N LYS A 41 2.00 4.32 -5.20
CA LYS A 41 2.58 4.79 -6.44
C LYS A 41 4.05 4.39 -6.57
N ILE A 42 4.81 4.52 -5.49
CA ILE A 42 6.21 4.12 -5.46
C ILE A 42 6.35 2.63 -5.73
N LEU A 43 5.52 1.81 -5.08
CA LEU A 43 5.55 0.37 -5.26
C LEU A 43 5.12 -0.03 -6.68
N GLU A 44 4.15 0.67 -7.24
CA GLU A 44 3.74 0.42 -8.63
C GLU A 44 4.87 0.72 -9.61
N ASN A 45 5.55 1.85 -9.40
CA ASN A 45 6.69 2.23 -10.25
C ASN A 45 7.83 1.22 -10.15
N ALA A 46 7.95 0.55 -9.01
CA ALA A 46 8.94 -0.50 -8.81
C ALA A 46 8.49 -1.86 -9.34
N GLY A 47 7.29 -1.95 -9.92
CA GLY A 47 6.78 -3.19 -10.49
C GLY A 47 6.25 -4.18 -9.47
N LYS A 48 5.93 -3.71 -8.27
CA LYS A 48 5.54 -4.60 -7.17
C LYS A 48 4.04 -4.81 -7.06
N LEU A 49 3.25 -3.91 -7.62
CA LEU A 49 1.80 -3.98 -7.55
C LEU A 49 1.20 -3.17 -8.69
N LYS A 50 -0.13 -3.27 -8.81
CA LYS A 50 -0.90 -2.49 -9.77
C LYS A 50 -1.98 -1.75 -8.99
N ARG A 51 -2.02 -0.42 -9.11
CA ARG A 51 -3.01 0.38 -8.40
C ARG A 51 -4.38 0.23 -9.04
N THR A 52 -5.41 0.23 -8.18
CA THR A 52 -6.80 0.22 -8.60
C THR A 52 -7.52 1.38 -7.94
N TYR A 53 -8.77 1.58 -8.27
CA TYR A 53 -9.58 2.60 -7.63
C TYR A 53 -9.73 2.23 -6.15
N GLY A 54 -9.18 3.09 -5.29
CA GLY A 54 -9.26 2.90 -3.84
C GLY A 54 -8.26 1.93 -3.23
N GLY A 55 -7.32 1.37 -4.02
CA GLY A 55 -6.35 0.44 -3.46
C GLY A 55 -5.35 -0.07 -4.47
N ALA A 56 -4.97 -1.35 -4.33
CA ALA A 56 -3.99 -1.99 -5.21
C ALA A 56 -4.20 -3.49 -5.23
N ILE A 57 -3.71 -4.13 -6.29
CA ILE A 57 -3.70 -5.59 -6.46
C ILE A 57 -2.31 -6.04 -6.88
N LEU A 58 -2.06 -7.32 -6.78
CA LEU A 58 -0.81 -7.91 -7.27
C LEU A 58 -0.68 -7.79 -8.78
#